data_939de38cbb0fe790b0a124821eb13c4d
#
_entry.id   939de38cbb0fe790b0a124821eb13c4d
#
_cell.length_a   1.000
_cell.length_b   1.000
_cell.length_c   1.000
_cell.angle_alpha   90.00
_cell.angle_beta   90.00
_cell.angle_gamma   90.00
#
_symmetry.space_group_name_H-M   'P 1'
#
loop_
_entity.id
_entity.type
_entity.pdbx_description
1 polymer ?
#
loop_
_entity_poly.entity_id
_entity_poly.type
_entity_poly.pdbx_seq_one_letter_code
_entity_poly.pdbx_strand_id
1 'polypeptide(L)'
;IIPKGWFLSVVPGTRNVTIGGAIANDIHGKNHHIDGTFGNYIKSMRLLRSDGVILNCSNEENRDYFDATIAGLGLTGIILSAEIQLKKITSEYIDVKTFKYKSLDEYWKINSYCEEKYDYTVSWVDCLYNNKNDLRGVYLAGKHSKKLIKTKSKREINITFPFTPPFSFVNNFSMRILNQFYYTLNKTTNESVEHYKKFFFPLDVINNWNKAYGRNGFFQYQFVVPKENGPETLDNVLKIIKINNQVPALGVLKNFGSIKSPGLISFPFEGVTLALDFPNKGEKTKSLFRDLNKIIFDNNGRIYPAKDALMQPKEFQNSYPELDNFTKYIDPKFSSSFWRRVN
;
A
#
# COMPACT_ATOMS: atom_id res chain seq x y z
N ILE A 1 -7.91 -8.27 19.64
CA ILE A 1 -8.61 -7.02 19.95
C ILE A 1 -10.04 -7.00 19.39
N ILE A 2 -10.28 -7.53 18.19
CA ILE A 2 -11.56 -7.47 17.47
C ILE A 2 -12.73 -8.06 18.29
N PRO A 3 -12.61 -9.24 18.93
CA PRO A 3 -13.70 -9.77 19.78
C PRO A 3 -14.05 -8.88 20.98
N LYS A 4 -13.16 -7.94 21.33
CA LYS A 4 -13.38 -6.94 22.40
C LYS A 4 -13.94 -5.62 21.88
N GLY A 5 -14.32 -5.54 20.59
CA GLY A 5 -14.87 -4.34 19.96
C GLY A 5 -13.84 -3.28 19.59
N TRP A 6 -12.59 -3.69 19.32
CA TRP A 6 -11.51 -2.77 18.93
C TRP A 6 -10.83 -3.22 17.65
N PHE A 7 -10.38 -2.24 16.85
CA PHE A 7 -9.65 -2.46 15.61
C PHE A 7 -8.44 -1.52 15.54
N LEU A 8 -7.45 -1.82 14.70
CA LEU A 8 -6.39 -0.86 14.36
C LEU A 8 -6.97 0.21 13.44
N SER A 9 -6.66 1.48 13.72
CA SER A 9 -7.17 2.60 12.89
C SER A 9 -6.70 2.50 11.46
N VAL A 10 -5.44 2.10 11.24
CA VAL A 10 -4.85 1.90 9.91
C VAL A 10 -4.33 0.48 9.80
N VAL A 11 -4.66 -0.21 8.69
CA VAL A 11 -4.16 -1.56 8.39
C VAL A 11 -3.70 -1.65 6.93
N PRO A 12 -2.60 -2.37 6.63
CA PRO A 12 -2.11 -2.55 5.27
C PRO A 12 -2.94 -3.58 4.49
N GLY A 13 -2.53 -3.93 3.28
CA GLY A 13 -3.20 -4.93 2.44
C GLY A 13 -2.98 -6.39 2.85
N THR A 14 -2.18 -6.66 3.87
CA THR A 14 -1.91 -7.98 4.46
C THR A 14 -1.83 -7.88 5.97
N ARG A 15 -2.23 -8.94 6.67
CA ARG A 15 -2.08 -9.04 8.14
C ARG A 15 -0.71 -9.60 8.57
N ASN A 16 0.09 -10.05 7.63
CA ASN A 16 1.39 -10.70 7.88
C ASN A 16 2.53 -9.67 8.02
N VAL A 17 2.33 -8.66 8.85
CA VAL A 17 3.32 -7.62 9.18
C VAL A 17 3.53 -7.57 10.68
N THR A 18 4.75 -7.24 11.10
CA THR A 18 5.04 -6.95 12.51
C THR A 18 4.65 -5.50 12.86
N ILE A 19 4.36 -5.24 14.12
CA ILE A 19 4.08 -3.87 14.59
C ILE A 19 5.30 -2.96 14.36
N GLY A 20 6.51 -3.43 14.69
CA GLY A 20 7.75 -2.66 14.43
C GLY A 20 7.93 -2.34 12.94
N GLY A 21 7.65 -3.30 12.04
CA GLY A 21 7.67 -3.07 10.60
C GLY A 21 6.60 -2.10 10.12
N ALA A 22 5.40 -2.14 10.72
CA ALA A 22 4.33 -1.20 10.43
C ALA A 22 4.70 0.24 10.80
N ILE A 23 5.34 0.44 11.96
CA ILE A 23 5.85 1.74 12.41
C ILE A 23 7.01 2.20 11.52
N ALA A 24 8.00 1.33 11.32
CA ALA A 24 9.22 1.66 10.58
C ALA A 24 8.99 2.00 9.09
N ASN A 25 7.89 1.53 8.51
CA ASN A 25 7.48 1.87 7.14
C ASN A 25 6.30 2.83 7.10
N ASP A 26 5.84 3.27 8.23
CA ASP A 26 4.65 4.13 8.37
C ASP A 26 3.54 3.70 7.40
N ILE A 27 3.07 2.47 7.59
CA ILE A 27 2.13 1.85 6.65
C ILE A 27 0.84 2.68 6.52
N HIS A 28 0.26 2.63 5.34
CA HIS A 28 -1.01 3.27 5.03
C HIS A 28 -2.09 2.24 4.69
N GLY A 29 -3.35 2.60 4.92
CA GLY A 29 -4.52 1.77 4.68
C GLY A 29 -5.38 2.21 3.48
N LYS A 30 -6.63 1.73 3.48
CA LYS A 30 -7.70 2.13 2.57
C LYS A 30 -8.42 3.41 3.02
N ASN A 31 -8.03 3.94 4.17
CA ASN A 31 -8.65 5.08 4.85
C ASN A 31 -7.71 6.28 5.03
N HIS A 32 -6.64 6.35 4.22
CA HIS A 32 -5.66 7.43 4.37
C HIS A 32 -6.30 8.83 4.23
N HIS A 33 -7.35 8.96 3.43
CA HIS A 33 -8.05 10.23 3.21
C HIS A 33 -8.71 10.80 4.48
N ILE A 34 -8.98 9.97 5.50
CA ILE A 34 -9.58 10.39 6.78
C ILE A 34 -8.78 10.03 8.01
N ASP A 35 -7.93 8.99 7.97
CA ASP A 35 -7.20 8.47 9.13
C ASP A 35 -5.66 8.62 8.98
N GLY A 36 -5.15 9.05 7.81
CA GLY A 36 -3.70 9.20 7.58
C GLY A 36 -2.95 7.86 7.58
N THR A 37 -1.82 7.83 8.26
CA THR A 37 -0.90 6.69 8.34
C THR A 37 -0.96 6.00 9.70
N PHE A 38 -0.26 4.87 9.82
CA PHE A 38 -0.15 4.14 11.08
C PHE A 38 0.54 4.97 12.18
N GLY A 39 1.51 5.79 11.80
CA GLY A 39 2.25 6.69 12.68
C GLY A 39 1.36 7.69 13.42
N ASN A 40 0.25 8.14 12.81
CA ASN A 40 -0.70 9.04 13.45
C ASN A 40 -1.38 8.44 14.71
N TYR A 41 -1.32 7.10 14.87
CA TYR A 41 -1.95 6.36 15.96
C TYR A 41 -0.96 5.76 16.97
N ILE A 42 0.33 6.08 16.84
CA ILE A 42 1.34 5.72 17.84
C ILE A 42 1.34 6.78 18.94
N LYS A 43 1.19 6.36 20.19
CA LYS A 43 1.22 7.24 21.35
C LYS A 43 2.63 7.36 21.91
N SER A 44 3.29 6.21 22.04
CA SER A 44 4.66 6.13 22.54
C SER A 44 5.33 4.85 22.04
N MET A 45 6.65 4.81 22.09
CA MET A 45 7.44 3.61 21.86
C MET A 45 8.71 3.58 22.69
N ARG A 46 9.22 2.39 22.97
CA ARG A 46 10.54 2.18 23.55
C ARG A 46 11.50 1.74 22.45
N LEU A 47 12.54 2.52 22.26
CA LEU A 47 13.55 2.34 21.22
C LEU A 47 14.89 1.94 21.85
N LEU A 48 15.41 0.76 21.51
CA LEU A 48 16.74 0.31 21.93
C LEU A 48 17.77 0.73 20.87
N ARG A 49 18.79 1.48 21.30
CA ARG A 49 19.93 1.89 20.48
C ARG A 49 21.08 0.89 20.60
N SER A 50 22.00 0.90 19.65
CA SER A 50 23.15 -0.04 19.62
C SER A 50 24.19 0.15 20.73
N ASP A 51 24.14 1.25 21.43
CA ASP A 51 24.93 1.53 22.64
C ASP A 51 24.30 0.94 23.92
N GLY A 52 23.13 0.31 23.81
CA GLY A 52 22.39 -0.27 24.92
C GLY A 52 21.40 0.69 25.59
N VAL A 53 21.36 1.96 25.18
CA VAL A 53 20.41 2.94 25.70
C VAL A 53 19.00 2.62 25.20
N ILE A 54 18.03 2.66 26.13
CA ILE A 54 16.61 2.56 25.80
C ILE A 54 15.98 3.94 25.94
N LEU A 55 15.50 4.47 24.81
CA LEU A 55 14.78 5.74 24.76
C LEU A 55 13.27 5.49 24.86
N ASN A 56 12.58 6.22 25.73
CA ASN A 56 11.13 6.35 25.66
C ASN A 56 10.83 7.49 24.70
N CYS A 57 10.11 7.20 23.63
CA CYS A 57 9.83 8.15 22.56
C CYS A 57 8.32 8.41 22.45
N SER A 58 7.92 9.67 22.47
CA SER A 58 6.53 10.12 22.31
C SER A 58 6.50 11.56 21.79
N ASN A 59 5.32 12.14 21.64
CA ASN A 59 5.20 13.58 21.33
C ASN A 59 5.75 14.50 22.43
N GLU A 60 5.97 14.00 23.65
CA GLU A 60 6.40 14.78 24.82
C GLU A 60 7.83 14.44 25.25
N GLU A 61 8.31 13.23 24.95
CA GLU A 61 9.63 12.74 25.36
C GLU A 61 10.39 12.18 24.15
N ASN A 62 11.64 12.61 23.95
CA ASN A 62 12.48 12.23 22.80
C ASN A 62 11.73 12.32 21.46
N ARG A 63 11.02 13.41 21.25
CA ARG A 63 10.14 13.63 20.11
C ARG A 63 10.87 13.45 18.78
N ASP A 64 12.09 13.97 18.66
CA ASP A 64 12.86 13.87 17.43
C ASP A 64 13.14 12.41 17.05
N TYR A 65 13.46 11.55 18.03
CA TYR A 65 13.60 10.11 17.81
C TYR A 65 12.26 9.45 17.54
N PHE A 66 11.17 9.95 18.11
CA PHE A 66 9.82 9.46 17.80
C PHE A 66 9.49 9.70 16.34
N ASP A 67 9.63 10.93 15.87
CA ASP A 67 9.34 11.34 14.49
C ASP A 67 10.30 10.66 13.50
N ALA A 68 11.59 10.50 13.84
CA ALA A 68 12.56 9.81 13.02
C ALA A 68 12.35 8.28 12.94
N THR A 69 11.77 7.66 13.98
CA THR A 69 11.54 6.20 14.00
C THR A 69 10.31 5.80 13.20
N ILE A 70 9.27 6.64 13.19
CA ILE A 70 8.11 6.47 12.32
C ILE A 70 8.57 6.73 10.88
N ALA A 71 8.33 5.76 10.00
CA ALA A 71 8.86 5.71 8.63
C ALA A 71 10.41 5.60 8.54
N GLY A 72 11.12 5.44 9.64
CA GLY A 72 12.59 5.43 9.70
C GLY A 72 13.26 4.17 9.15
N LEU A 73 12.51 3.30 8.44
CA LEU A 73 12.98 2.11 7.74
C LEU A 73 13.76 1.12 8.63
N GLY A 74 13.56 1.21 9.97
CA GLY A 74 14.27 0.41 10.97
C GLY A 74 15.73 0.81 11.19
N LEU A 75 16.12 2.03 10.82
CA LEU A 75 17.50 2.50 10.90
C LEU A 75 17.82 3.21 12.22
N THR A 76 16.81 3.61 13.00
CA THR A 76 16.99 4.36 14.25
C THR A 76 17.24 3.49 15.47
N GLY A 77 17.01 2.18 15.40
CA GLY A 77 17.14 1.24 16.50
C GLY A 77 16.10 0.12 16.44
N ILE A 78 15.97 -0.63 17.54
CA ILE A 78 14.99 -1.71 17.68
C ILE A 78 13.81 -1.23 18.51
N ILE A 79 12.61 -1.27 17.93
CA ILE A 79 11.37 -0.96 18.66
C ILE A 79 11.04 -2.16 19.57
N LEU A 80 11.16 -1.97 20.88
CA LEU A 80 10.90 -3.00 21.89
C LEU A 80 9.41 -3.15 22.19
N SER A 81 8.72 -2.00 22.27
CA SER A 81 7.28 -1.93 22.52
C SER A 81 6.72 -0.63 21.98
N ALA A 82 5.42 -0.60 21.72
CA ALA A 82 4.70 0.60 21.32
C ALA A 82 3.29 0.62 21.93
N GLU A 83 2.84 1.79 22.28
CA GLU A 83 1.46 2.08 22.66
C GLU A 83 0.71 2.62 21.43
N ILE A 84 -0.41 1.98 21.09
CA ILE A 84 -1.15 2.23 19.85
C ILE A 84 -2.58 2.63 20.19
N GLN A 85 -3.05 3.74 19.64
CA GLN A 85 -4.45 4.15 19.73
C GLN A 85 -5.30 3.23 18.87
N LEU A 86 -6.27 2.57 19.49
CA LEU A 86 -7.23 1.71 18.79
C LEU A 86 -8.52 2.46 18.43
N LYS A 87 -9.17 2.00 17.37
CA LYS A 87 -10.50 2.46 16.93
C LYS A 87 -11.57 1.53 17.52
N LYS A 88 -12.60 2.08 18.13
CA LYS A 88 -13.76 1.30 18.62
C LYS A 88 -14.62 0.90 17.42
N ILE A 89 -15.03 -0.36 17.37
CA ILE A 89 -15.90 -0.91 16.32
C ILE A 89 -17.11 -1.61 16.95
N THR A 90 -18.24 -1.59 16.25
CA THR A 90 -19.45 -2.30 16.66
C THR A 90 -19.48 -3.72 16.10
N SER A 91 -18.86 -3.91 14.91
CA SER A 91 -18.88 -5.17 14.19
C SER A 91 -17.54 -5.42 13.49
N GLU A 92 -17.17 -6.70 13.40
CA GLU A 92 -16.04 -7.16 12.56
C GLU A 92 -16.39 -7.19 11.06
N TYR A 93 -17.59 -6.81 10.69
CA TYR A 93 -18.05 -6.76 9.30
C TYR A 93 -17.99 -5.33 8.76
N ILE A 94 -17.79 -5.24 7.45
CA ILE A 94 -17.75 -4.02 6.67
C ILE A 94 -18.98 -3.99 5.76
N ASP A 95 -19.74 -2.91 5.81
CA ASP A 95 -20.75 -2.59 4.80
C ASP A 95 -20.01 -2.07 3.58
N VAL A 96 -20.07 -2.82 2.48
CA VAL A 96 -19.28 -2.56 1.25
C VAL A 96 -20.21 -2.18 0.12
N LYS A 97 -19.84 -1.14 -0.60
CA LYS A 97 -20.46 -0.76 -1.87
C LYS A 97 -19.44 -0.88 -3.00
N THR A 98 -19.85 -1.55 -4.10
CA THR A 98 -19.01 -1.83 -5.24
C THR A 98 -19.47 -1.03 -6.45
N PHE A 99 -18.52 -0.41 -7.14
CA PHE A 99 -18.76 0.30 -8.40
C PHE A 99 -17.81 -0.26 -9.46
N LYS A 100 -18.27 -0.27 -10.71
CA LYS A 100 -17.43 -0.53 -11.88
C LYS A 100 -17.29 0.75 -12.67
N TYR A 101 -16.12 0.95 -13.24
CA TYR A 101 -15.85 2.09 -14.11
C TYR A 101 -15.07 1.64 -15.36
N LYS A 102 -15.13 2.44 -16.42
CA LYS A 102 -14.53 2.17 -17.73
C LYS A 102 -13.62 3.30 -18.22
N SER A 103 -13.47 4.37 -17.44
CA SER A 103 -12.57 5.48 -17.73
C SER A 103 -11.99 6.10 -16.46
N LEU A 104 -10.91 6.87 -16.56
CA LEU A 104 -10.39 7.67 -15.45
C LEU A 104 -11.41 8.71 -14.98
N ASP A 105 -12.17 9.32 -15.88
CA ASP A 105 -13.21 10.30 -15.51
C ASP A 105 -14.30 9.67 -14.64
N GLU A 106 -14.74 8.45 -14.96
CA GLU A 106 -15.68 7.71 -14.12
C GLU A 106 -15.06 7.37 -12.77
N TYR A 107 -13.77 6.96 -12.75
CA TYR A 107 -13.06 6.72 -11.51
C TYR A 107 -13.06 7.97 -10.62
N TRP A 108 -12.71 9.15 -11.15
CA TRP A 108 -12.65 10.38 -10.37
C TRP A 108 -14.02 10.77 -9.79
N LYS A 109 -15.09 10.63 -10.57
CA LYS A 109 -16.47 10.90 -10.10
C LYS A 109 -16.85 9.95 -8.94
N ILE A 110 -16.56 8.66 -9.08
CA ILE A 110 -16.84 7.66 -8.05
C ILE A 110 -15.98 7.94 -6.81
N ASN A 111 -14.70 8.24 -6.99
CA ASN A 111 -13.78 8.50 -5.91
C ASN A 111 -14.21 9.71 -5.07
N SER A 112 -14.50 10.85 -5.68
CA SER A 112 -14.98 12.06 -4.98
C SER A 112 -16.25 11.76 -4.18
N TYR A 113 -17.21 11.06 -4.78
CA TYR A 113 -18.44 10.68 -4.08
C TYR A 113 -18.17 9.73 -2.89
N CYS A 114 -17.23 8.80 -3.03
CA CYS A 114 -16.99 7.79 -2.01
C CYS A 114 -16.12 8.30 -0.86
N GLU A 115 -15.15 9.16 -1.12
CA GLU A 115 -14.28 9.73 -0.07
C GLU A 115 -15.06 10.58 0.94
N GLU A 116 -16.14 11.23 0.51
CA GLU A 116 -17.01 11.99 1.40
C GLU A 116 -17.91 11.09 2.30
N LYS A 117 -18.17 9.85 1.87
CA LYS A 117 -19.22 9.03 2.47
C LYS A 117 -18.74 7.76 3.15
N TYR A 118 -17.53 7.31 2.85
CA TYR A 118 -17.01 6.02 3.31
C TYR A 118 -15.64 6.16 3.96
N ASP A 119 -15.42 5.40 5.03
CA ASP A 119 -14.16 5.39 5.77
C ASP A 119 -13.03 4.74 4.97
N TYR A 120 -13.37 3.78 4.11
CA TYR A 120 -12.40 2.96 3.38
C TYR A 120 -12.69 2.99 1.90
N THR A 121 -11.68 3.33 1.10
CA THR A 121 -11.77 3.38 -0.36
C THR A 121 -10.57 2.70 -1.00
N VAL A 122 -10.81 1.93 -2.05
CA VAL A 122 -9.76 1.29 -2.85
C VAL A 122 -10.30 0.90 -4.21
N SER A 123 -9.50 1.02 -5.23
CA SER A 123 -9.83 0.56 -6.57
C SER A 123 -8.84 -0.47 -7.08
N TRP A 124 -9.35 -1.56 -7.62
CA TRP A 124 -8.60 -2.44 -8.50
C TRP A 124 -8.68 -1.91 -9.92
N VAL A 125 -7.53 -1.89 -10.61
CA VAL A 125 -7.37 -1.40 -11.98
C VAL A 125 -6.94 -2.55 -12.89
N ASP A 126 -7.62 -2.73 -14.01
CA ASP A 126 -7.20 -3.64 -15.07
C ASP A 126 -6.20 -2.96 -16.02
N CYS A 127 -4.93 -3.07 -15.69
CA CYS A 127 -3.84 -2.49 -16.50
C CYS A 127 -3.67 -3.14 -17.89
N LEU A 128 -4.39 -4.23 -18.18
CA LEU A 128 -4.36 -4.96 -19.48
C LEU A 128 -5.55 -4.65 -20.38
N TYR A 129 -6.51 -3.92 -19.86
CA TYR A 129 -7.67 -3.56 -20.67
C TYR A 129 -7.23 -2.71 -21.87
N ASN A 130 -7.51 -3.21 -23.05
CA ASN A 130 -7.05 -2.60 -24.29
C ASN A 130 -8.26 -2.11 -25.11
N ASN A 131 -8.82 -1.00 -24.70
CA ASN A 131 -9.71 -0.22 -25.55
C ASN A 131 -9.11 1.19 -25.68
N LYS A 132 -9.16 1.80 -26.86
CA LYS A 132 -8.53 3.08 -27.18
C LYS A 132 -8.68 4.09 -26.03
N ASN A 133 -7.61 4.30 -25.25
CA ASN A 133 -7.54 5.20 -24.08
C ASN A 133 -8.44 4.87 -22.88
N ASP A 134 -9.11 3.72 -22.85
CA ASP A 134 -9.99 3.33 -21.75
C ASP A 134 -9.26 2.50 -20.70
N LEU A 135 -9.54 2.84 -19.46
CA LEU A 135 -9.18 2.10 -18.26
C LEU A 135 -10.46 1.50 -17.68
N ARG A 136 -10.41 0.27 -17.21
CA ARG A 136 -11.51 -0.28 -16.40
C ARG A 136 -11.05 -0.71 -15.03
N GLY A 137 -11.97 -0.71 -14.09
CA GLY A 137 -11.68 -1.16 -12.73
C GLY A 137 -12.91 -1.43 -11.90
N VAL A 138 -12.64 -1.86 -10.67
CA VAL A 138 -13.63 -2.11 -9.64
C VAL A 138 -13.26 -1.29 -8.41
N TYR A 139 -14.14 -0.39 -8.03
CA TYR A 139 -13.99 0.47 -6.87
C TYR A 139 -14.79 -0.11 -5.70
N LEU A 140 -14.16 -0.25 -4.56
CA LEU A 140 -14.75 -0.70 -3.32
C LEU A 140 -14.72 0.45 -2.31
N ALA A 141 -15.88 0.79 -1.78
CA ALA A 141 -16.04 1.71 -0.68
C ALA A 141 -16.67 0.99 0.51
N GLY A 142 -16.23 1.28 1.73
CA GLY A 142 -16.72 0.55 2.90
C GLY A 142 -16.63 1.34 4.19
N LYS A 143 -17.40 0.90 5.19
CA LYS A 143 -17.30 1.34 6.58
C LYS A 143 -17.69 0.20 7.52
N HIS A 144 -17.20 0.23 8.76
CA HIS A 144 -17.60 -0.76 9.74
C HIS A 144 -19.11 -0.80 9.90
N SER A 145 -19.69 -2.00 9.80
CA SER A 145 -21.13 -2.20 9.96
C SER A 145 -21.56 -1.86 11.38
N LYS A 146 -22.67 -1.15 11.50
CA LYS A 146 -23.33 -0.89 12.79
C LYS A 146 -24.20 -2.06 13.25
N LYS A 147 -24.41 -3.06 12.38
CA LYS A 147 -25.24 -4.24 12.67
C LYS A 147 -24.40 -5.29 13.38
N LEU A 148 -24.88 -5.79 14.50
CA LEU A 148 -24.35 -6.98 15.14
C LEU A 148 -24.73 -8.21 14.30
N ILE A 149 -23.81 -8.65 13.47
CA ILE A 149 -24.04 -9.79 12.60
C ILE A 149 -23.53 -11.04 13.32
N LYS A 150 -24.45 -11.81 13.88
CA LYS A 150 -24.15 -13.13 14.44
C LYS A 150 -24.09 -14.14 13.30
N THR A 151 -22.97 -14.21 12.61
CA THR A 151 -22.73 -15.34 11.69
C THR A 151 -21.95 -16.43 12.42
N LYS A 152 -22.37 -17.70 12.23
CA LYS A 152 -21.50 -18.82 12.61
C LYS A 152 -20.19 -18.64 11.85
N SER A 153 -19.06 -18.65 12.57
CA SER A 153 -17.73 -18.58 11.97
C SER A 153 -17.64 -19.59 10.83
N LYS A 154 -17.68 -19.09 9.59
CA LYS A 154 -17.40 -19.95 8.43
C LYS A 154 -15.92 -20.31 8.50
N ARG A 155 -15.65 -21.61 8.44
CA ARG A 155 -14.27 -22.13 8.37
C ARG A 155 -13.53 -21.37 7.26
N GLU A 156 -12.40 -20.75 7.59
CA GLU A 156 -11.57 -20.08 6.61
C GLU A 156 -11.05 -21.12 5.62
N ILE A 157 -11.38 -20.96 4.35
CA ILE A 157 -10.78 -21.76 3.29
C ILE A 157 -9.49 -21.05 2.90
N ASN A 158 -8.37 -21.57 3.38
CA ASN A 158 -7.03 -21.12 2.96
C ASN A 158 -6.56 -22.03 1.84
N ILE A 159 -6.41 -21.47 0.65
CA ILE A 159 -5.81 -22.15 -0.48
C ILE A 159 -4.29 -21.95 -0.38
N THR A 160 -3.52 -23.03 -0.45
CA THR A 160 -2.04 -22.93 -0.45
C THR A 160 -1.52 -23.21 -1.84
N PHE A 161 -0.71 -22.29 -2.37
CA PHE A 161 0.00 -22.52 -3.64
C PHE A 161 1.08 -23.57 -3.40
N PRO A 162 0.98 -24.77 -4.02
CA PRO A 162 1.66 -25.95 -3.50
C PRO A 162 3.17 -25.98 -3.79
N PHE A 163 3.63 -25.41 -4.91
CA PHE A 163 5.03 -25.47 -5.35
C PHE A 163 5.44 -24.16 -6.04
N THR A 164 6.75 -23.98 -6.26
CA THR A 164 7.26 -22.87 -7.06
C THR A 164 7.53 -23.36 -8.48
N PRO A 165 6.75 -22.94 -9.48
CA PRO A 165 6.96 -23.35 -10.87
C PRO A 165 8.28 -22.77 -11.42
N PRO A 166 8.88 -23.42 -12.45
CA PRO A 166 10.10 -22.90 -13.09
C PRO A 166 9.88 -21.61 -13.87
N PHE A 167 8.64 -21.32 -14.25
CA PHE A 167 8.21 -20.11 -14.96
C PHE A 167 7.06 -19.40 -14.23
N SER A 168 6.84 -18.15 -14.56
CA SER A 168 5.74 -17.36 -13.97
C SER A 168 4.39 -17.76 -14.58
N PHE A 169 3.40 -18.03 -13.73
CA PHE A 169 2.00 -18.12 -14.15
C PHE A 169 1.37 -16.75 -14.39
N VAL A 170 2.02 -15.68 -13.93
CA VAL A 170 1.61 -14.31 -14.18
C VAL A 170 2.14 -13.88 -15.54
N ASN A 171 1.29 -13.92 -16.55
CA ASN A 171 1.58 -13.52 -17.93
C ASN A 171 0.35 -12.89 -18.59
N ASN A 172 0.51 -12.34 -19.80
CA ASN A 172 -0.56 -11.62 -20.51
C ASN A 172 -1.83 -12.45 -20.68
N PHE A 173 -1.70 -13.73 -20.96
CA PHE A 173 -2.85 -14.60 -21.22
C PHE A 173 -3.61 -14.91 -19.93
N SER A 174 -2.92 -15.42 -18.92
CA SER A 174 -3.54 -15.78 -17.63
C SER A 174 -4.17 -14.56 -16.95
N MET A 175 -3.48 -13.39 -16.99
CA MET A 175 -3.98 -12.19 -16.35
C MET A 175 -5.18 -11.59 -17.09
N ARG A 176 -5.25 -11.67 -18.42
CA ARG A 176 -6.46 -11.25 -19.17
C ARG A 176 -7.68 -12.06 -18.76
N ILE A 177 -7.53 -13.39 -18.62
CA ILE A 177 -8.62 -14.26 -18.17
C ILE A 177 -9.03 -13.90 -16.74
N LEU A 178 -8.07 -13.80 -15.81
CA LEU A 178 -8.35 -13.47 -14.40
C LEU A 178 -9.00 -12.09 -14.26
N ASN A 179 -8.49 -11.09 -14.97
CA ASN A 179 -9.03 -9.74 -14.94
C ASN A 179 -10.45 -9.67 -15.49
N GLN A 180 -10.69 -10.38 -16.61
CA GLN A 180 -12.04 -10.48 -17.18
C GLN A 180 -13.01 -11.16 -16.21
N PHE A 181 -12.58 -12.25 -15.58
CA PHE A 181 -13.38 -12.99 -14.60
C PHE A 181 -13.68 -12.11 -13.37
N TYR A 182 -12.65 -11.48 -12.79
CA TYR A 182 -12.80 -10.60 -11.65
C TYR A 182 -13.73 -9.42 -11.95
N TYR A 183 -13.52 -8.76 -13.11
CA TYR A 183 -14.39 -7.65 -13.53
C TYR A 183 -15.83 -8.10 -13.74
N THR A 184 -16.08 -9.28 -14.32
CA THR A 184 -17.43 -9.80 -14.61
C THR A 184 -18.17 -10.20 -13.33
N LEU A 185 -17.49 -10.83 -12.37
CA LEU A 185 -18.09 -11.25 -11.11
C LEU A 185 -18.55 -10.07 -10.23
N ASN A 186 -17.86 -8.94 -10.32
CA ASN A 186 -18.26 -7.75 -9.57
C ASN A 186 -19.40 -7.03 -10.30
N LYS A 187 -20.47 -6.72 -9.57
CA LYS A 187 -21.63 -5.98 -10.08
C LYS A 187 -21.55 -4.53 -9.61
N THR A 188 -21.87 -3.58 -10.49
CA THR A 188 -22.00 -2.17 -10.14
C THR A 188 -23.11 -1.97 -9.10
N THR A 189 -22.92 -1.05 -8.19
CA THR A 189 -23.86 -0.70 -7.10
C THR A 189 -24.25 -1.86 -6.20
N ASN A 190 -23.48 -2.97 -6.25
CA ASN A 190 -23.72 -4.08 -5.35
C ASN A 190 -23.40 -3.65 -3.91
N GLU A 191 -24.36 -3.81 -3.02
CA GLU A 191 -24.18 -3.62 -1.59
C GLU A 191 -24.04 -4.98 -0.93
N SER A 192 -22.98 -5.16 -0.16
CA SER A 192 -22.69 -6.41 0.52
C SER A 192 -22.14 -6.14 1.92
N VAL A 193 -22.24 -7.17 2.76
CA VAL A 193 -21.59 -7.14 4.07
C VAL A 193 -20.48 -8.17 4.05
N GLU A 194 -19.26 -7.71 4.24
CA GLU A 194 -18.08 -8.56 4.16
C GLU A 194 -17.34 -8.60 5.49
N HIS A 195 -16.81 -9.77 5.82
CA HIS A 195 -15.93 -9.92 6.97
C HIS A 195 -14.64 -9.12 6.74
N TYR A 196 -14.10 -8.46 7.80
CA TYR A 196 -12.92 -7.58 7.70
C TYR A 196 -11.72 -8.24 7.01
N LYS A 197 -11.50 -9.54 7.20
CA LYS A 197 -10.37 -10.26 6.58
C LYS A 197 -10.46 -10.24 5.06
N LYS A 198 -11.65 -10.48 4.51
CA LYS A 198 -11.87 -10.46 3.07
C LYS A 198 -11.72 -9.05 2.49
N PHE A 199 -12.27 -8.06 3.21
CA PHE A 199 -12.22 -6.68 2.75
C PHE A 199 -10.82 -6.06 2.82
N PHE A 200 -10.12 -6.22 3.96
CA PHE A 200 -8.80 -5.61 4.14
C PHE A 200 -7.66 -6.44 3.54
N PHE A 201 -7.73 -7.76 3.61
CA PHE A 201 -6.64 -8.69 3.32
C PHE A 201 -7.02 -9.73 2.26
N PRO A 202 -7.48 -9.32 1.07
CA PRO A 202 -8.03 -10.24 0.08
C PRO A 202 -7.03 -11.28 -0.42
N LEU A 203 -5.73 -10.96 -0.47
CA LEU A 203 -4.69 -11.88 -0.92
C LEU A 203 -4.26 -12.88 0.16
N ASP A 204 -4.52 -12.61 1.43
CA ASP A 204 -4.13 -13.51 2.54
C ASP A 204 -4.96 -14.82 2.55
N VAL A 205 -5.99 -14.94 1.72
CA VAL A 205 -6.74 -16.19 1.48
C VAL A 205 -5.89 -17.23 0.74
N ILE A 206 -4.89 -16.77 -0.01
CA ILE A 206 -3.99 -17.63 -0.78
C ILE A 206 -2.61 -17.64 -0.09
N ASN A 207 -2.33 -18.70 0.65
CA ASN A 207 -0.99 -18.89 1.23
C ASN A 207 0.03 -19.09 0.11
N ASN A 208 1.21 -18.49 0.26
CA ASN A 208 2.30 -18.61 -0.71
C ASN A 208 1.92 -18.12 -2.13
N TRP A 209 1.00 -17.18 -2.26
CA TRP A 209 0.58 -16.62 -3.56
C TRP A 209 1.77 -16.11 -4.41
N ASN A 210 2.83 -15.65 -3.74
CA ASN A 210 4.08 -15.21 -4.37
C ASN A 210 4.74 -16.28 -5.22
N LYS A 211 4.53 -17.57 -4.93
CA LYS A 211 5.07 -18.68 -5.74
C LYS A 211 4.51 -18.70 -7.17
N ALA A 212 3.33 -18.10 -7.41
CA ALA A 212 2.77 -17.99 -8.76
C ALA A 212 3.65 -17.23 -9.75
N TYR A 213 4.58 -16.40 -9.25
CA TYR A 213 5.56 -15.68 -10.06
C TYR A 213 6.75 -16.54 -10.51
N GLY A 214 6.83 -17.80 -10.05
CA GLY A 214 7.93 -18.71 -10.38
C GLY A 214 9.24 -18.41 -9.66
N ARG A 215 10.32 -19.05 -10.12
CA ARG A 215 11.64 -18.97 -9.45
C ARG A 215 12.24 -17.58 -9.41
N ASN A 216 11.95 -16.74 -10.41
CA ASN A 216 12.49 -15.39 -10.49
C ASN A 216 11.77 -14.41 -9.55
N GLY A 217 10.61 -14.78 -8.99
CA GLY A 217 9.82 -13.94 -8.11
C GLY A 217 9.21 -12.72 -8.82
N PHE A 218 9.02 -11.65 -8.08
CA PHE A 218 8.36 -10.44 -8.58
C PHE A 218 8.97 -9.19 -7.93
N PHE A 219 8.69 -8.04 -8.55
CA PHE A 219 8.91 -6.73 -7.98
C PHE A 219 7.58 -6.04 -7.70
N GLN A 220 7.51 -5.34 -6.58
CA GLN A 220 6.45 -4.39 -6.32
C GLN A 220 6.91 -2.99 -6.72
N TYR A 221 5.99 -2.18 -7.18
CA TYR A 221 6.21 -0.79 -7.54
C TYR A 221 5.03 0.03 -7.03
N GLN A 222 5.29 1.03 -6.21
CA GLN A 222 4.23 1.93 -5.74
C GLN A 222 4.75 3.35 -5.70
N PHE A 223 3.97 4.26 -6.24
CA PHE A 223 4.26 5.68 -6.25
C PHE A 223 3.08 6.50 -5.71
N VAL A 224 3.36 7.74 -5.37
CA VAL A 224 2.36 8.80 -5.15
C VAL A 224 2.79 10.03 -5.93
N VAL A 225 1.82 10.74 -6.52
CA VAL A 225 1.99 12.03 -7.19
C VAL A 225 0.96 13.02 -6.66
N PRO A 226 1.23 14.34 -6.70
CA PRO A 226 0.26 15.37 -6.35
C PRO A 226 -1.06 15.16 -7.08
N LYS A 227 -2.17 15.55 -6.44
CA LYS A 227 -3.53 15.31 -6.94
C LYS A 227 -3.76 15.92 -8.33
N GLU A 228 -3.24 17.10 -8.55
CA GLU A 228 -3.32 17.85 -9.81
C GLU A 228 -2.62 17.15 -10.97
N ASN A 229 -1.51 16.46 -10.70
CA ASN A 229 -0.74 15.72 -11.70
C ASN A 229 -1.24 14.27 -11.89
N GLY A 230 -2.13 13.81 -10.99
CA GLY A 230 -2.59 12.43 -10.94
C GLY A 230 -3.18 11.90 -12.25
N PRO A 231 -4.15 12.57 -12.88
CA PRO A 231 -4.79 12.08 -14.10
C PRO A 231 -3.81 11.86 -15.25
N GLU A 232 -2.96 12.84 -15.55
CA GLU A 232 -1.99 12.76 -16.62
C GLU A 232 -0.90 11.71 -16.32
N THR A 233 -0.40 11.69 -15.09
CA THR A 233 0.62 10.71 -14.67
C THR A 233 0.10 9.30 -14.79
N LEU A 234 -1.13 9.02 -14.33
CA LEU A 234 -1.74 7.69 -14.44
C LEU A 234 -1.87 7.25 -15.91
N ASP A 235 -2.31 8.13 -16.79
CA ASP A 235 -2.44 7.83 -18.22
C ASP A 235 -1.06 7.49 -18.84
N ASN A 236 -0.04 8.30 -18.54
CA ASN A 236 1.32 8.08 -19.02
C ASN A 236 1.92 6.76 -18.48
N VAL A 237 1.76 6.47 -17.19
CA VAL A 237 2.20 5.21 -16.56
C VAL A 237 1.54 4.01 -17.23
N LEU A 238 0.22 4.03 -17.45
CA LEU A 238 -0.49 2.94 -18.09
C LEU A 238 -0.11 2.76 -19.57
N LYS A 239 0.17 3.85 -20.29
CA LYS A 239 0.69 3.81 -21.67
C LYS A 239 2.06 3.13 -21.72
N ILE A 240 2.98 3.52 -20.84
CA ILE A 240 4.33 2.92 -20.80
C ILE A 240 4.27 1.44 -20.46
N ILE A 241 3.43 1.02 -19.50
CA ILE A 241 3.21 -0.40 -19.17
C ILE A 241 2.73 -1.18 -20.40
N LYS A 242 1.78 -0.63 -21.17
CA LYS A 242 1.25 -1.26 -22.40
C LYS A 242 2.32 -1.36 -23.49
N ILE A 243 3.06 -0.29 -23.76
CA ILE A 243 4.14 -0.24 -24.77
C ILE A 243 5.23 -1.27 -24.45
N ASN A 244 5.64 -1.38 -23.20
CA ASN A 244 6.65 -2.35 -22.78
C ASN A 244 6.15 -3.80 -22.73
N ASN A 245 4.86 -4.04 -23.00
CA ASN A 245 4.23 -5.36 -22.95
C ASN A 245 4.54 -6.11 -21.64
N GLN A 246 4.51 -5.41 -20.53
CA GLN A 246 4.69 -5.97 -19.20
C GLN A 246 3.39 -5.90 -18.42
N VAL A 247 3.08 -6.97 -17.72
CA VAL A 247 1.78 -7.18 -17.09
C VAL A 247 1.95 -7.15 -15.59
N PRO A 248 1.39 -6.16 -14.90
CA PRO A 248 1.22 -6.27 -13.45
C PRO A 248 0.11 -7.28 -13.15
N ALA A 249 0.36 -8.14 -12.15
CA ALA A 249 -0.66 -9.06 -11.65
C ALA A 249 -1.73 -8.34 -10.85
N LEU A 250 -1.36 -7.23 -10.24
CA LEU A 250 -2.24 -6.41 -9.41
C LEU A 250 -2.00 -4.93 -9.72
N GLY A 251 -3.09 -4.18 -9.85
CA GLY A 251 -3.10 -2.73 -9.88
C GLY A 251 -4.05 -2.21 -8.81
N VAL A 252 -3.54 -1.44 -7.85
CA VAL A 252 -4.34 -0.86 -6.76
C VAL A 252 -4.19 0.64 -6.77
N LEU A 253 -5.28 1.31 -7.09
CA LEU A 253 -5.37 2.77 -7.18
C LEU A 253 -6.13 3.32 -5.97
N LYS A 254 -5.60 4.39 -5.37
CA LYS A 254 -6.20 5.10 -4.23
C LYS A 254 -5.81 6.57 -4.26
N ASN A 255 -6.53 7.38 -3.49
CA ASN A 255 -6.08 8.71 -3.11
C ASN A 255 -5.59 8.72 -1.66
N PHE A 256 -4.57 9.53 -1.42
CA PHE A 256 -4.16 9.93 -0.09
C PHE A 256 -4.73 11.31 0.22
N GLY A 257 -5.22 11.50 1.45
CA GLY A 257 -5.71 12.80 1.94
C GLY A 257 -4.59 13.67 2.51
N SER A 258 -4.99 14.83 3.03
CA SER A 258 -4.08 15.87 3.51
C SER A 258 -3.49 15.63 4.92
N ILE A 259 -3.90 14.57 5.61
CA ILE A 259 -3.39 14.26 6.95
C ILE A 259 -1.90 13.89 6.84
N LYS A 260 -1.07 14.71 7.48
CA LYS A 260 0.38 14.50 7.49
C LYS A 260 0.78 13.44 8.53
N SER A 261 1.73 12.61 8.15
CA SER A 261 2.42 11.72 9.07
C SER A 261 3.37 12.50 10.00
N PRO A 262 3.58 12.05 11.23
CA PRO A 262 4.69 12.55 12.06
C PRO A 262 6.07 12.10 11.55
N GLY A 263 6.15 11.01 10.75
CA GLY A 263 7.40 10.45 10.28
C GLY A 263 8.14 11.34 9.27
N LEU A 264 9.43 11.64 9.54
CA LEU A 264 10.25 12.55 8.72
C LEU A 264 10.35 12.14 7.25
N ILE A 265 10.46 10.84 6.97
CA ILE A 265 10.56 10.30 5.60
C ILE A 265 9.37 9.40 5.24
N SER A 266 8.18 9.76 5.74
CA SER A 266 6.95 9.03 5.41
C SER A 266 6.62 9.13 3.93
N PHE A 267 6.20 8.01 3.34
CA PHE A 267 5.88 7.93 1.91
C PHE A 267 4.60 8.67 1.53
N PRO A 268 3.46 8.56 2.25
CA PRO A 268 2.23 9.21 1.81
C PRO A 268 2.30 10.73 1.91
N PHE A 269 1.73 11.39 0.93
CA PHE A 269 1.30 12.79 0.96
C PHE A 269 0.01 12.93 0.17
N GLU A 270 -0.66 14.07 0.26
CA GLU A 270 -1.91 14.31 -0.45
C GLU A 270 -1.74 14.14 -1.96
N GLY A 271 -2.42 13.14 -2.53
CA GLY A 271 -2.22 12.82 -3.93
C GLY A 271 -2.77 11.46 -4.33
N VAL A 272 -2.39 11.04 -5.52
CA VAL A 272 -2.83 9.79 -6.16
C VAL A 272 -1.73 8.75 -6.08
N THR A 273 -2.07 7.55 -5.59
CA THR A 273 -1.12 6.43 -5.46
C THR A 273 -1.59 5.22 -6.23
N LEU A 274 -0.68 4.62 -7.00
CA LEU A 274 -0.89 3.35 -7.71
C LEU A 274 0.17 2.35 -7.27
N ALA A 275 -0.26 1.17 -6.83
CA ALA A 275 0.60 0.05 -6.50
C ALA A 275 0.44 -1.06 -7.54
N LEU A 276 1.56 -1.60 -8.00
CA LEU A 276 1.67 -2.57 -9.08
C LEU A 276 2.62 -3.71 -8.71
N ASP A 277 2.28 -4.94 -9.08
CA ASP A 277 3.11 -6.12 -8.85
C ASP A 277 3.51 -6.74 -10.19
N PHE A 278 4.79 -6.73 -10.53
CA PHE A 278 5.31 -7.24 -11.82
C PHE A 278 6.14 -8.51 -11.65
N PRO A 279 5.97 -9.52 -12.50
CA PRO A 279 6.92 -10.63 -12.60
C PRO A 279 8.33 -10.11 -12.85
N ASN A 280 9.30 -10.66 -12.15
CA ASN A 280 10.70 -10.33 -12.37
C ASN A 280 11.20 -10.97 -13.67
N LYS A 281 11.33 -10.15 -14.71
CA LYS A 281 11.91 -10.52 -16.02
C LYS A 281 13.32 -9.94 -16.21
N GLY A 282 14.04 -9.78 -15.09
CA GLY A 282 15.40 -9.25 -15.10
C GLY A 282 15.48 -7.81 -15.61
N GLU A 283 16.41 -7.55 -16.53
CA GLU A 283 16.66 -6.19 -17.04
C GLU A 283 15.44 -5.57 -17.74
N LYS A 284 14.58 -6.39 -18.34
CA LYS A 284 13.34 -5.90 -18.97
C LYS A 284 12.40 -5.22 -17.95
N THR A 285 12.23 -5.80 -16.76
CA THR A 285 11.40 -5.18 -15.70
C THR A 285 12.09 -3.96 -15.10
N LYS A 286 13.42 -4.02 -14.95
CA LYS A 286 14.21 -2.89 -14.44
C LYS A 286 14.19 -1.68 -15.39
N SER A 287 14.25 -1.92 -16.72
CA SER A 287 14.11 -0.86 -17.71
C SER A 287 12.74 -0.18 -17.63
N LEU A 288 11.67 -0.94 -17.54
CA LEU A 288 10.34 -0.38 -17.32
C LEU A 288 10.31 0.51 -16.06
N PHE A 289 10.92 0.07 -14.95
CA PHE A 289 10.91 0.85 -13.71
C PHE A 289 11.69 2.16 -13.84
N ARG A 290 12.81 2.18 -14.59
CA ARG A 290 13.51 3.44 -14.89
C ARG A 290 12.65 4.42 -15.68
N ASP A 291 11.90 3.91 -16.67
CA ASP A 291 10.97 4.75 -17.45
C ASP A 291 9.83 5.29 -16.56
N LEU A 292 9.28 4.44 -15.69
CA LEU A 292 8.25 4.84 -14.71
C LEU A 292 8.80 5.87 -13.71
N ASN A 293 10.01 5.65 -13.17
CA ASN A 293 10.66 6.57 -12.23
C ASN A 293 10.75 7.97 -12.83
N LYS A 294 11.20 8.07 -14.09
CA LYS A 294 11.29 9.36 -14.78
C LYS A 294 9.93 10.07 -14.80
N ILE A 295 8.86 9.38 -15.19
CA ILE A 295 7.52 9.98 -15.22
C ILE A 295 7.11 10.47 -13.82
N ILE A 296 7.35 9.65 -12.79
CA ILE A 296 6.93 9.97 -11.43
C ILE A 296 7.70 11.19 -10.89
N PHE A 297 9.02 11.22 -11.05
CA PHE A 297 9.84 12.33 -10.54
C PHE A 297 9.64 13.63 -11.33
N ASP A 298 9.43 13.54 -12.65
CA ASP A 298 9.07 14.71 -13.48
C ASP A 298 7.72 15.33 -13.05
N ASN A 299 6.85 14.57 -12.37
CA ASN A 299 5.57 15.01 -11.84
C ASN A 299 5.58 15.24 -10.30
N ASN A 300 6.72 15.53 -9.69
CA ASN A 300 6.88 15.79 -8.27
C ASN A 300 6.37 14.64 -7.37
N GLY A 301 6.44 13.42 -7.88
CA GLY A 301 6.05 12.23 -7.16
C GLY A 301 7.19 11.62 -6.36
N ARG A 302 6.87 10.56 -5.62
CA ARG A 302 7.85 9.74 -4.91
C ARG A 302 7.48 8.27 -4.97
N ILE A 303 8.47 7.40 -4.76
CA ILE A 303 8.32 5.95 -4.75
C ILE A 303 8.35 5.45 -3.31
N TYR A 304 7.53 4.44 -3.01
CA TYR A 304 7.44 3.87 -1.67
C TYR A 304 8.68 3.01 -1.36
N PRO A 305 9.51 3.37 -0.36
CA PRO A 305 10.74 2.64 -0.03
C PRO A 305 10.50 1.16 0.30
N ALA A 306 9.38 0.85 0.97
CA ALA A 306 9.04 -0.54 1.32
C ALA A 306 8.71 -1.44 0.11
N LYS A 307 8.53 -0.86 -1.07
CA LYS A 307 8.23 -1.57 -2.33
C LYS A 307 9.22 -1.23 -3.44
N ASP A 308 10.29 -0.54 -3.10
CA ASP A 308 11.28 -0.13 -4.08
C ASP A 308 12.33 -1.21 -4.34
N ALA A 309 12.77 -1.28 -5.60
CA ALA A 309 13.83 -2.18 -6.04
C ALA A 309 15.03 -1.47 -6.70
N LEU A 310 14.86 -0.22 -7.17
CA LEU A 310 15.82 0.40 -8.10
C LEU A 310 16.11 1.88 -7.84
N MET A 311 15.45 2.53 -6.89
CA MET A 311 15.60 3.96 -6.59
C MET A 311 17.07 4.33 -6.42
N GLN A 312 17.49 5.41 -7.07
CA GLN A 312 18.86 5.94 -7.01
C GLN A 312 19.00 6.97 -5.88
N PRO A 313 20.23 7.26 -5.41
CA PRO A 313 20.44 8.24 -4.34
C PRO A 313 19.77 9.60 -4.60
N LYS A 314 19.95 10.19 -5.78
CA LYS A 314 19.32 11.47 -6.14
C LYS A 314 17.78 11.41 -6.13
N GLU A 315 17.21 10.29 -6.57
CA GLU A 315 15.77 10.08 -6.58
C GLU A 315 15.22 10.05 -5.14
N PHE A 316 15.94 9.40 -4.24
CA PHE A 316 15.57 9.34 -2.81
C PHE A 316 15.71 10.72 -2.15
N GLN A 317 16.84 11.41 -2.34
CA GLN A 317 17.08 12.76 -1.80
C GLN A 317 16.00 13.76 -2.25
N ASN A 318 15.67 13.75 -3.54
CA ASN A 318 14.66 14.66 -4.09
C ASN A 318 13.23 14.35 -3.60
N SER A 319 12.94 13.07 -3.29
CA SER A 319 11.62 12.62 -2.85
C SER A 319 11.34 12.90 -1.38
N TYR A 320 12.37 13.01 -0.54
CA TYR A 320 12.25 13.10 0.91
C TYR A 320 13.01 14.32 1.45
N PRO A 321 12.39 15.51 1.49
CA PRO A 321 13.05 16.76 1.89
C PRO A 321 13.66 16.73 3.29
N GLU A 322 13.05 15.96 4.22
CA GLU A 322 13.55 15.80 5.59
C GLU A 322 14.67 14.77 5.74
N LEU A 323 15.22 14.25 4.63
CA LEU A 323 16.22 13.19 4.68
C LEU A 323 17.47 13.60 5.47
N ASP A 324 17.98 14.81 5.26
CA ASP A 324 19.15 15.31 5.98
C ASP A 324 18.90 15.43 7.50
N ASN A 325 17.67 15.80 7.88
CA ASN A 325 17.26 15.82 9.27
C ASN A 325 17.16 14.39 9.83
N PHE A 326 16.56 13.47 9.10
CA PHE A 326 16.43 12.06 9.47
C PHE A 326 17.79 11.39 9.72
N THR A 327 18.79 11.65 8.87
CA THR A 327 20.12 10.99 8.97
C THR A 327 20.80 11.18 10.32
N LYS A 328 20.51 12.25 11.06
CA LYS A 328 21.05 12.55 12.39
C LYS A 328 20.64 11.51 13.45
N TYR A 329 19.52 10.82 13.24
CA TYR A 329 18.93 9.86 14.17
C TYR A 329 19.24 8.41 13.84
N ILE A 330 19.89 8.16 12.70
CA ILE A 330 20.30 6.80 12.30
C ILE A 330 21.25 6.24 13.37
N ASP A 331 20.99 5.00 13.74
CA ASP A 331 21.89 4.28 14.63
C ASP A 331 23.13 3.81 13.86
N PRO A 332 24.36 4.07 14.36
CA PRO A 332 25.59 3.80 13.62
C PRO A 332 25.82 2.32 13.29
N LYS A 333 25.17 1.39 14.00
CA LYS A 333 25.27 -0.05 13.73
C LYS A 333 24.13 -0.61 12.90
N PHE A 334 23.13 0.23 12.55
CA PHE A 334 21.99 -0.21 11.74
C PHE A 334 22.18 0.16 10.28
N SER A 335 21.90 -0.78 9.41
CA SER A 335 21.93 -0.59 7.96
C SER A 335 21.01 -1.59 7.26
N SER A 336 20.66 -1.31 6.02
CA SER A 336 19.90 -2.21 5.16
C SER A 336 20.45 -2.17 3.73
N SER A 337 20.10 -3.17 2.90
CA SER A 337 20.45 -3.15 1.48
C SER A 337 19.83 -1.96 0.74
N PHE A 338 18.61 -1.55 1.13
CA PHE A 338 17.98 -0.34 0.61
C PHE A 338 18.81 0.88 0.98
N TRP A 339 19.10 1.10 2.25
CA TRP A 339 19.86 2.26 2.73
C TRP A 339 21.22 2.39 2.04
N ARG A 340 21.97 1.30 1.95
CA ARG A 340 23.28 1.30 1.26
C ARG A 340 23.21 1.59 -0.23
N ARG A 341 22.04 1.46 -0.85
CA ARG A 341 21.85 1.79 -2.26
C ARG A 341 21.52 3.26 -2.47
N VAL A 342 20.77 3.87 -1.54
CA VAL A 342 20.22 5.23 -1.72
C VAL A 342 20.94 6.33 -0.94
N ASN A 343 21.97 5.93 -0.15
CA ASN A 343 22.80 6.86 0.63
C ASN A 343 24.17 7.04 -0.01
#